data_5de33e8669e351f34acd2a815f974a18
#
_entry.id   5de33e8669e351f34acd2a815f974a18
#
_cell.length_a   1.000
_cell.length_b   1.000
_cell.length_c   1.000
_cell.angle_alpha   90.00
_cell.angle_beta   90.00
_cell.angle_gamma   90.00
#
_symmetry.space_group_name_H-M   'P 1'
#
loop_
_entity.id
_entity.type
_entity.pdbx_description
1 polymer ?
#
loop_
_entity_poly.entity_id
_entity_poly.type
_entity_poly.pdbx_seq_one_letter_code
_entity_poly.pdbx_strand_id
1 'polypeptide(L)'
;RSTPIKSSAASDVYKRQVYTSEPDTMKMKNYNIQRRGVLIMKCIGIIGAMEQEVAKIKEKMQDVTITSRARMDFYEGTLEGKKVVVVRSGIGKVNAGMCTQILADVFGVEAVINTGIAGSLNNDVNIGDIVLSTDVLHHDMDAIGFGYKKGQIPQMDEFSFPADEKLRKLAAKVCKEVNPEISVFEGRICSGDQFISDKSVKDAIISEFGGFAVEMEGAAIGQAAYLNHIPFLVVRAISDKADGSAHMDYAEFEMAAIEHSVKLTVRMIQEL
;
A
#
# COMPACT_ATOMS: atom_id res chain seq x y z
N ARG A 1 -42.36 42.71 -17.57
CA ARG A 1 -42.50 42.05 -16.22
C ARG A 1 -42.25 40.56 -16.42
N SER A 2 -41.06 40.12 -16.12
CA SER A 2 -40.67 38.71 -16.11
C SER A 2 -40.72 38.21 -14.66
N THR A 3 -41.53 37.19 -14.41
CA THR A 3 -41.63 36.46 -13.13
C THR A 3 -40.46 35.43 -13.02
N PRO A 4 -39.81 35.31 -11.88
CA PRO A 4 -38.79 34.26 -11.70
C PRO A 4 -39.44 32.91 -11.44
N ILE A 5 -38.96 31.89 -12.16
CA ILE A 5 -39.32 30.47 -11.95
C ILE A 5 -38.61 29.98 -10.69
N LYS A 6 -39.38 29.56 -9.70
CA LYS A 6 -38.85 28.97 -8.48
C LYS A 6 -38.31 27.56 -8.78
N SER A 7 -36.99 27.38 -8.62
CA SER A 7 -36.33 26.05 -8.63
C SER A 7 -36.54 25.36 -7.28
N SER A 8 -37.58 24.51 -7.17
CA SER A 8 -37.83 23.67 -5.99
C SER A 8 -37.86 22.18 -6.30
N ALA A 9 -37.42 21.76 -7.49
CA ALA A 9 -37.50 20.36 -7.89
C ALA A 9 -36.22 19.56 -7.76
N ALA A 10 -35.07 20.20 -7.45
CA ALA A 10 -33.77 19.51 -7.39
C ALA A 10 -33.42 18.96 -5.99
N SER A 11 -34.15 19.36 -4.91
CA SER A 11 -33.83 18.90 -3.56
C SER A 11 -34.56 17.64 -3.12
N ASP A 12 -35.60 17.22 -3.83
CA ASP A 12 -36.44 16.11 -3.41
C ASP A 12 -36.09 14.74 -4.00
N VAL A 13 -35.21 14.71 -5.02
CA VAL A 13 -34.76 13.45 -5.64
C VAL A 13 -33.68 12.77 -4.80
N TYR A 14 -32.89 13.52 -4.02
CA TYR A 14 -31.82 13.00 -3.19
C TYR A 14 -32.26 12.43 -1.83
N LYS A 15 -33.52 12.62 -1.41
CA LYS A 15 -34.00 12.18 -0.10
C LYS A 15 -34.76 10.84 -0.07
N ARG A 16 -34.80 10.09 -1.17
CA ARG A 16 -35.52 8.81 -1.24
C ARG A 16 -34.73 7.60 -1.67
N GLN A 17 -33.47 7.54 -1.32
CA GLN A 17 -32.76 6.25 -1.26
C GLN A 17 -32.26 6.03 0.17
N VAL A 18 -33.21 5.80 1.08
CA VAL A 18 -32.91 5.09 2.31
C VAL A 18 -32.71 3.64 1.89
N TYR A 19 -31.49 3.22 1.71
CA TYR A 19 -31.16 1.80 1.72
C TYR A 19 -31.44 1.28 3.12
N THR A 20 -32.57 0.62 3.29
CA THR A 20 -32.77 -0.34 4.37
C THR A 20 -31.95 -1.59 3.99
N SER A 21 -30.64 -1.53 4.09
CA SER A 21 -29.85 -2.72 4.24
C SER A 21 -29.88 -3.07 5.73
N GLU A 22 -30.60 -4.15 6.07
CA GLU A 22 -30.27 -4.88 7.30
C GLU A 22 -28.75 -5.08 7.31
N PRO A 23 -28.10 -4.95 8.48
CA PRO A 23 -26.68 -5.25 8.55
C PRO A 23 -26.51 -6.70 8.09
N ASP A 24 -25.89 -6.86 6.94
CA ASP A 24 -25.48 -8.15 6.43
C ASP A 24 -24.57 -8.75 7.51
N THR A 25 -25.15 -9.63 8.32
CA THR A 25 -24.39 -10.47 9.24
C THR A 25 -23.62 -11.45 8.37
N MET A 26 -22.71 -10.91 7.58
CA MET A 26 -21.71 -11.67 6.88
C MET A 26 -20.95 -12.41 7.96
N LYS A 27 -21.22 -13.70 8.08
CA LYS A 27 -20.54 -14.63 8.96
C LYS A 27 -19.05 -14.31 8.86
N MET A 28 -18.51 -13.66 9.90
CA MET A 28 -17.08 -13.60 10.12
C MET A 28 -16.59 -15.03 9.96
N LYS A 29 -15.89 -15.32 8.88
CA LYS A 29 -15.13 -16.56 8.77
C LYS A 29 -14.20 -16.53 9.96
N ASN A 30 -14.51 -17.35 10.98
CA ASN A 30 -13.66 -17.51 12.13
C ASN A 30 -12.26 -17.80 11.62
N TYR A 31 -11.39 -16.80 11.67
CA TYR A 31 -9.97 -17.00 11.58
C TYR A 31 -9.60 -17.86 12.78
N ASN A 32 -9.43 -19.16 12.55
CA ASN A 32 -8.94 -20.09 13.56
C ASN A 32 -7.50 -19.72 13.87
N ILE A 33 -7.34 -18.72 14.72
CA ILE A 33 -6.07 -18.35 15.33
C ILE A 33 -6.06 -19.02 16.69
N GLN A 34 -5.27 -20.05 16.83
CA GLN A 34 -4.41 -20.27 17.99
C GLN A 34 -3.85 -21.69 18.04
N ARG A 35 -2.65 -21.85 17.52
CA ARG A 35 -1.66 -22.69 18.16
C ARG A 35 -0.33 -21.93 18.17
N ARG A 36 0.05 -21.41 19.35
CA ARG A 36 1.39 -20.90 19.68
C ARG A 36 1.84 -19.60 18.99
N GLY A 37 1.01 -18.56 18.89
CA GLY A 37 1.50 -17.21 18.50
C GLY A 37 2.09 -17.07 17.08
N VAL A 38 2.06 -18.12 16.27
CA VAL A 38 2.51 -18.12 14.88
C VAL A 38 1.35 -17.73 13.98
N LEU A 39 1.53 -16.70 13.19
CA LEU A 39 0.58 -16.28 12.17
C LEU A 39 0.69 -17.25 11.00
N ILE A 40 -0.24 -18.20 10.85
CA ILE A 40 -0.25 -19.12 9.71
C ILE A 40 -1.19 -18.54 8.65
N MET A 41 -0.62 -17.97 7.61
CA MET A 41 -1.35 -17.49 6.43
C MET A 41 -1.28 -18.54 5.33
N LYS A 42 -2.43 -18.83 4.69
CA LYS A 42 -2.49 -19.85 3.64
C LYS A 42 -1.96 -19.35 2.29
N CYS A 43 -2.14 -18.08 1.99
CA CYS A 43 -1.66 -17.47 0.76
C CYS A 43 -1.38 -15.99 0.98
N ILE A 44 -0.22 -15.50 0.53
CA ILE A 44 0.20 -14.11 0.71
C ILE A 44 0.40 -13.48 -0.66
N GLY A 45 -0.23 -12.31 -0.88
CA GLY A 45 0.00 -11.47 -2.05
C GLY A 45 1.23 -10.58 -1.85
N ILE A 46 2.14 -10.56 -2.81
CA ILE A 46 3.30 -9.67 -2.82
C ILE A 46 3.21 -8.79 -4.06
N ILE A 47 3.13 -7.47 -3.86
CA ILE A 47 2.98 -6.48 -4.93
C ILE A 47 4.22 -5.60 -4.99
N GLY A 48 4.82 -5.48 -6.17
CA GLY A 48 5.70 -4.36 -6.52
C GLY A 48 5.12 -3.60 -7.71
N ALA A 49 5.43 -2.32 -7.84
CA ALA A 49 4.97 -1.50 -8.96
C ALA A 49 5.78 -1.77 -10.22
N MET A 50 7.08 -2.03 -10.07
CA MET A 50 8.04 -2.21 -11.15
C MET A 50 8.61 -3.63 -11.15
N GLU A 51 9.12 -4.06 -12.32
CA GLU A 51 9.70 -5.41 -12.43
C GLU A 51 10.93 -5.59 -11.53
N GLN A 52 11.75 -4.56 -11.41
CA GLN A 52 12.96 -4.59 -10.58
C GLN A 52 12.65 -4.90 -9.11
N GLU A 53 11.49 -4.47 -8.60
CA GLU A 53 11.05 -4.68 -7.22
C GLU A 53 10.64 -6.13 -6.92
N VAL A 54 10.23 -6.89 -7.95
CA VAL A 54 9.70 -8.25 -7.78
C VAL A 54 10.51 -9.34 -8.48
N ALA A 55 11.39 -8.99 -9.43
CA ALA A 55 12.16 -9.97 -10.22
C ALA A 55 12.93 -10.94 -9.33
N LYS A 56 13.73 -10.45 -8.38
CA LYS A 56 14.52 -11.28 -7.45
C LYS A 56 13.66 -12.14 -6.51
N ILE A 57 12.42 -11.72 -6.24
CA ILE A 57 11.46 -12.53 -5.46
C ILE A 57 10.94 -13.66 -6.34
N LYS A 58 10.54 -13.34 -7.58
CA LYS A 58 10.08 -14.35 -8.57
C LYS A 58 11.12 -15.42 -8.86
N GLU A 59 12.41 -15.03 -8.97
CA GLU A 59 13.52 -15.97 -9.19
C GLU A 59 13.71 -16.99 -8.06
N LYS A 60 13.27 -16.68 -6.84
CA LYS A 60 13.35 -17.57 -5.67
C LYS A 60 12.12 -18.46 -5.50
N MET A 61 11.07 -18.23 -6.28
CA MET A 61 9.84 -19.02 -6.21
C MET A 61 10.02 -20.41 -6.83
N GLN A 62 9.25 -21.37 -6.32
CA GLN A 62 9.16 -22.74 -6.83
C GLN A 62 7.71 -23.07 -7.22
N ASP A 63 7.55 -24.06 -8.10
CA ASP A 63 6.25 -24.56 -8.57
C ASP A 63 5.33 -23.45 -9.13
N VAL A 64 5.91 -22.56 -9.94
CA VAL A 64 5.24 -21.35 -10.41
C VAL A 64 4.24 -21.64 -11.50
N THR A 65 3.01 -21.16 -11.33
CA THR A 65 1.98 -21.04 -12.36
C THR A 65 1.71 -19.55 -12.60
N ILE A 66 1.61 -19.16 -13.88
CA ILE A 66 1.38 -17.76 -14.25
C ILE A 66 -0.06 -17.60 -14.76
N THR A 67 -0.78 -16.65 -14.18
CA THR A 67 -2.13 -16.27 -14.62
C THR A 67 -2.15 -14.79 -14.99
N SER A 68 -2.49 -14.47 -16.24
CA SER A 68 -2.58 -13.08 -16.70
C SER A 68 -3.99 -12.52 -16.49
N ARG A 69 -4.11 -11.36 -15.85
CA ARG A 69 -5.35 -10.59 -15.67
C ARG A 69 -5.04 -9.09 -15.75
N ALA A 70 -5.89 -8.33 -16.41
CA ALA A 70 -5.74 -6.87 -16.52
C ALA A 70 -4.34 -6.44 -16.98
N ARG A 71 -3.68 -7.19 -17.87
CA ARG A 71 -2.29 -6.99 -18.33
C ARG A 71 -1.23 -7.11 -17.23
N MET A 72 -1.55 -7.77 -16.12
CA MET A 72 -0.62 -8.13 -15.04
C MET A 72 -0.45 -9.65 -15.03
N ASP A 73 0.78 -10.11 -14.84
CA ASP A 73 1.11 -11.52 -14.69
C ASP A 73 1.28 -11.84 -13.20
N PHE A 74 0.38 -12.70 -12.72
CA PHE A 74 0.35 -13.18 -11.33
C PHE A 74 1.10 -14.51 -11.27
N TYR A 75 2.21 -14.52 -10.55
CA TYR A 75 3.07 -15.68 -10.33
C TYR A 75 2.62 -16.36 -9.03
N GLU A 76 1.83 -17.43 -9.15
CA GLU A 76 1.39 -18.24 -8.01
C GLU A 76 2.35 -19.42 -7.83
N GLY A 77 2.87 -19.61 -6.62
CA GLY A 77 3.85 -20.66 -6.31
C GLY A 77 4.22 -20.68 -4.84
N THR A 78 5.38 -21.23 -4.53
CA THR A 78 5.92 -21.27 -3.16
C THR A 78 7.19 -20.41 -3.06
N LEU A 79 7.32 -19.70 -1.94
CA LEU A 79 8.51 -18.94 -1.55
C LEU A 79 8.82 -19.28 -0.09
N GLU A 80 10.04 -19.75 0.18
CA GLU A 80 10.45 -20.21 1.54
C GLU A 80 9.44 -21.19 2.17
N GLY A 81 8.85 -22.07 1.34
CA GLY A 81 7.86 -23.06 1.77
C GLY A 81 6.45 -22.54 2.04
N LYS A 82 6.17 -21.27 1.76
CA LYS A 82 4.85 -20.63 1.90
C LYS A 82 4.23 -20.38 0.54
N LYS A 83 2.90 -20.55 0.45
CA LYS A 83 2.17 -20.19 -0.78
C LYS A 83 2.09 -18.69 -0.94
N VAL A 84 2.53 -18.20 -2.09
CA VAL A 84 2.53 -16.77 -2.41
C VAL A 84 1.99 -16.51 -3.82
N VAL A 85 1.53 -15.30 -4.04
CA VAL A 85 1.26 -14.75 -5.37
C VAL A 85 2.07 -13.46 -5.51
N VAL A 86 3.06 -13.47 -6.40
CA VAL A 86 3.91 -12.30 -6.68
C VAL A 86 3.46 -11.65 -7.98
N VAL A 87 3.31 -10.33 -7.98
CA VAL A 87 2.81 -9.60 -9.14
C VAL A 87 3.47 -8.23 -9.27
N ARG A 88 3.74 -7.83 -10.52
CA ARG A 88 4.02 -6.43 -10.87
C ARG A 88 2.71 -5.75 -11.22
N SER A 89 2.29 -4.79 -10.40
CA SER A 89 1.03 -4.06 -10.63
C SER A 89 1.13 -3.06 -11.79
N GLY A 90 2.30 -2.50 -12.04
CA GLY A 90 2.46 -1.24 -12.76
C GLY A 90 2.33 -0.05 -11.79
N ILE A 91 2.80 1.11 -12.22
CA ILE A 91 2.86 2.33 -11.42
C ILE A 91 1.48 2.97 -11.31
N GLY A 92 1.19 3.57 -10.15
CA GLY A 92 0.04 4.41 -9.90
C GLY A 92 -1.15 3.72 -9.25
N LYS A 93 -2.02 4.53 -8.67
CA LYS A 93 -3.10 4.09 -7.77
C LYS A 93 -4.11 3.16 -8.41
N VAL A 94 -4.47 3.40 -9.67
CA VAL A 94 -5.46 2.55 -10.38
C VAL A 94 -4.92 1.15 -10.59
N ASN A 95 -3.66 1.03 -11.05
CA ASN A 95 -3.00 -0.27 -11.23
C ASN A 95 -2.91 -1.03 -9.90
N ALA A 96 -2.49 -0.34 -8.85
CA ALA A 96 -2.31 -0.88 -7.51
C ALA A 96 -3.63 -1.39 -6.89
N GLY A 97 -4.69 -0.59 -7.00
CA GLY A 97 -6.03 -0.95 -6.50
C GLY A 97 -6.63 -2.14 -7.26
N MET A 98 -6.55 -2.14 -8.61
CA MET A 98 -6.99 -3.28 -9.42
C MET A 98 -6.21 -4.56 -9.10
N CYS A 99 -4.89 -4.45 -8.95
CA CYS A 99 -4.02 -5.56 -8.59
C CYS A 99 -4.46 -6.19 -7.26
N THR A 100 -4.68 -5.37 -6.25
CA THR A 100 -5.09 -5.83 -4.92
C THR A 100 -6.47 -6.51 -4.97
N GLN A 101 -7.42 -5.96 -5.72
CA GLN A 101 -8.75 -6.58 -5.87
C GLN A 101 -8.66 -7.95 -6.57
N ILE A 102 -7.82 -8.07 -7.61
CA ILE A 102 -7.60 -9.37 -8.29
C ILE A 102 -6.97 -10.39 -7.33
N LEU A 103 -6.00 -9.99 -6.51
CA LEU A 103 -5.41 -10.85 -5.46
C LEU A 103 -6.46 -11.35 -4.47
N ALA A 104 -7.40 -10.49 -4.08
CA ALA A 104 -8.49 -10.84 -3.18
C ALA A 104 -9.47 -11.83 -3.83
N ASP A 105 -9.98 -11.51 -5.02
CA ASP A 105 -11.10 -12.24 -5.64
C ASP A 105 -10.66 -13.53 -6.35
N VAL A 106 -9.51 -13.50 -7.02
CA VAL A 106 -9.06 -14.62 -7.86
C VAL A 106 -8.16 -15.58 -7.08
N PHE A 107 -7.28 -15.04 -6.25
CA PHE A 107 -6.26 -15.85 -5.55
C PHE A 107 -6.58 -16.08 -4.07
N GLY A 108 -7.55 -15.34 -3.52
CA GLY A 108 -7.98 -15.51 -2.13
C GLY A 108 -6.87 -15.28 -1.12
N VAL A 109 -6.01 -14.27 -1.36
CA VAL A 109 -4.90 -13.98 -0.45
C VAL A 109 -5.40 -13.55 0.92
N GLU A 110 -4.70 -13.98 1.97
CA GLU A 110 -5.05 -13.69 3.36
C GLU A 110 -4.24 -12.52 3.94
N ALA A 111 -3.22 -12.06 3.22
CA ALA A 111 -2.46 -10.85 3.52
C ALA A 111 -1.86 -10.27 2.24
N VAL A 112 -1.56 -8.98 2.26
CA VAL A 112 -0.87 -8.28 1.17
C VAL A 112 0.36 -7.57 1.71
N ILE A 113 1.52 -7.84 1.10
CA ILE A 113 2.76 -7.09 1.33
C ILE A 113 3.07 -6.32 0.06
N ASN A 114 3.14 -5.01 0.17
CA ASN A 114 3.61 -4.17 -0.93
C ASN A 114 5.08 -3.81 -0.66
N THR A 115 5.96 -4.20 -1.56
CA THR A 115 7.40 -3.95 -1.49
C THR A 115 7.82 -3.00 -2.59
N GLY A 116 8.76 -2.12 -2.31
CA GLY A 116 9.25 -1.17 -3.30
C GLY A 116 10.08 -0.04 -2.68
N ILE A 117 10.29 1.00 -3.48
CA ILE A 117 11.07 2.17 -3.12
C ILE A 117 10.18 3.40 -2.94
N ALA A 118 10.72 4.44 -2.31
CA ALA A 118 10.01 5.70 -2.04
C ALA A 118 10.99 6.86 -1.81
N GLY A 119 10.50 8.08 -1.99
CA GLY A 119 11.17 9.28 -1.54
C GLY A 119 10.95 9.54 -0.04
N SER A 120 11.97 10.03 0.65
CA SER A 120 11.89 10.37 2.07
C SER A 120 11.16 11.69 2.31
N LEU A 121 10.19 11.66 3.22
CA LEU A 121 9.53 12.85 3.78
C LEU A 121 10.08 13.24 5.16
N ASN A 122 10.95 12.43 5.76
CA ASN A 122 11.51 12.67 7.08
C ASN A 122 13.04 12.83 6.99
N ASN A 123 13.59 13.88 7.59
CA ASN A 123 15.03 14.17 7.50
C ASN A 123 15.90 13.13 8.22
N ASP A 124 15.36 12.43 9.22
CA ASP A 124 16.08 11.37 9.95
C ASP A 124 16.20 10.07 9.15
N VAL A 125 15.36 9.91 8.11
CA VAL A 125 15.36 8.72 7.25
C VAL A 125 16.30 8.93 6.07
N ASN A 126 17.34 8.12 5.96
CA ASN A 126 18.36 8.22 4.92
C ASN A 126 18.05 7.33 3.71
N ILE A 127 18.74 7.62 2.59
CA ILE A 127 18.73 6.73 1.42
C ILE A 127 19.25 5.35 1.85
N GLY A 128 18.55 4.30 1.44
CA GLY A 128 18.79 2.92 1.84
C GLY A 128 18.01 2.46 3.08
N ASP A 129 17.59 3.36 3.96
CA ASP A 129 16.78 3.01 5.13
C ASP A 129 15.39 2.47 4.72
N ILE A 130 14.77 1.71 5.59
CA ILE A 130 13.42 1.14 5.39
C ILE A 130 12.39 1.92 6.20
N VAL A 131 11.27 2.24 5.56
CA VAL A 131 10.03 2.72 6.21
C VAL A 131 8.96 1.63 6.12
N LEU A 132 8.42 1.24 7.27
CA LEU A 132 7.28 0.33 7.42
C LEU A 132 6.03 1.14 7.72
N SER A 133 4.96 0.95 6.96
CA SER A 133 3.74 1.73 7.15
C SER A 133 3.09 1.47 8.51
N THR A 134 2.81 2.55 9.27
CA THR A 134 1.84 2.51 10.36
C THR A 134 0.43 2.61 9.80
N ASP A 135 0.28 3.48 8.82
CA ASP A 135 -0.91 3.69 8.01
C ASP A 135 -0.50 4.25 6.64
N VAL A 136 -1.44 4.25 5.71
CA VAL A 136 -1.28 4.86 4.39
C VAL A 136 -2.44 5.79 4.08
N LEU A 137 -2.18 6.86 3.32
CA LEU A 137 -3.21 7.80 2.86
C LEU A 137 -2.91 8.37 1.47
N HIS A 138 -3.95 8.90 0.83
CA HIS A 138 -3.83 9.60 -0.46
C HIS A 138 -3.54 11.09 -0.23
N HIS A 139 -2.29 11.53 -0.44
CA HIS A 139 -1.95 12.95 -0.26
C HIS A 139 -2.52 13.87 -1.34
N ASP A 140 -2.87 13.31 -2.49
CA ASP A 140 -3.40 14.02 -3.66
C ASP A 140 -4.93 14.02 -3.77
N MET A 141 -5.63 13.37 -2.80
CA MET A 141 -7.09 13.45 -2.72
C MET A 141 -7.49 14.83 -2.20
N ASP A 142 -8.25 15.55 -3.01
CA ASP A 142 -8.72 16.91 -2.66
C ASP A 142 -10.24 17.04 -2.90
N ALA A 143 -10.97 17.06 -1.80
CA ALA A 143 -12.41 17.30 -1.76
C ALA A 143 -12.77 18.41 -0.74
N ILE A 144 -11.82 19.34 -0.48
CA ILE A 144 -11.98 20.44 0.48
C ILE A 144 -13.20 21.30 0.12
N GLY A 145 -13.44 21.52 -1.19
CA GLY A 145 -14.61 22.27 -1.67
C GLY A 145 -15.97 21.68 -1.26
N PHE A 146 -16.01 20.41 -0.85
CA PHE A 146 -17.17 19.71 -0.31
C PHE A 146 -17.17 19.58 1.22
N GLY A 147 -16.21 20.21 1.91
CA GLY A 147 -16.10 20.18 3.38
C GLY A 147 -15.31 19.00 3.95
N TYR A 148 -14.63 18.22 3.13
CA TYR A 148 -13.74 17.13 3.58
C TYR A 148 -12.34 17.67 3.91
N LYS A 149 -11.59 16.94 4.73
CA LYS A 149 -10.17 17.23 4.93
C LYS A 149 -9.38 16.86 3.66
N LYS A 150 -8.29 17.56 3.40
CA LYS A 150 -7.35 17.14 2.36
C LYS A 150 -6.87 15.71 2.65
N GLY A 151 -6.78 14.85 1.63
CA GLY A 151 -6.47 13.44 1.80
C GLY A 151 -7.65 12.54 2.16
N GLN A 152 -8.78 13.10 2.60
CA GLN A 152 -9.96 12.32 2.95
C GLN A 152 -10.77 11.95 1.70
N ILE A 153 -11.09 10.67 1.57
CA ILE A 153 -11.97 10.18 0.51
C ILE A 153 -13.41 10.52 0.89
N PRO A 154 -14.18 11.20 0.04
CA PRO A 154 -15.58 11.52 0.31
C PRO A 154 -16.41 10.30 0.63
N GLN A 155 -17.32 10.42 1.60
CA GLN A 155 -18.24 9.37 2.07
C GLN A 155 -17.54 8.15 2.72
N MET A 156 -16.25 8.23 3.03
CA MET A 156 -15.55 7.29 3.88
C MET A 156 -15.28 7.93 5.25
N ASP A 157 -15.48 7.15 6.32
CA ASP A 157 -15.19 7.60 7.68
C ASP A 157 -13.68 7.60 7.96
N GLU A 158 -12.93 6.72 7.28
CA GLU A 158 -11.51 6.59 7.42
C GLU A 158 -10.76 7.70 6.68
N PHE A 159 -9.85 8.34 7.40
CA PHE A 159 -8.91 9.30 6.84
C PHE A 159 -7.66 8.63 6.27
N SER A 160 -7.23 7.54 6.88
CA SER A 160 -6.08 6.72 6.49
C SER A 160 -6.36 5.25 6.76
N PHE A 161 -5.63 4.37 6.11
CA PHE A 161 -5.82 2.93 6.22
C PHE A 161 -4.70 2.35 7.09
N PRO A 162 -5.01 1.81 8.29
CA PRO A 162 -4.02 1.27 9.21
C PRO A 162 -3.42 -0.02 8.66
N ALA A 163 -2.09 -0.12 8.68
CA ALA A 163 -1.38 -1.34 8.37
C ALA A 163 -1.48 -2.35 9.52
N ASP A 164 -1.33 -3.64 9.20
CA ASP A 164 -1.39 -4.69 10.22
C ASP A 164 -0.18 -4.62 11.17
N GLU A 165 -0.46 -4.51 12.47
CA GLU A 165 0.57 -4.35 13.50
C GLU A 165 1.47 -5.59 13.62
N LYS A 166 0.94 -6.80 13.41
CA LYS A 166 1.73 -8.04 13.53
C LYS A 166 2.71 -8.16 12.38
N LEU A 167 2.25 -7.88 11.14
CA LEU A 167 3.12 -7.83 9.97
C LEU A 167 4.20 -6.77 10.14
N ARG A 168 3.86 -5.58 10.64
CA ARG A 168 4.80 -4.49 10.87
C ARG A 168 5.85 -4.84 11.91
N LYS A 169 5.45 -5.40 13.07
CA LYS A 169 6.39 -5.82 14.11
C LYS A 169 7.32 -6.93 13.64
N LEU A 170 6.79 -7.89 12.86
CA LEU A 170 7.62 -8.92 12.24
C LEU A 170 8.63 -8.30 11.29
N ALA A 171 8.19 -7.41 10.39
CA ALA A 171 9.07 -6.71 9.45
C ALA A 171 10.18 -5.92 10.16
N ALA A 172 9.84 -5.19 11.23
CA ALA A 172 10.82 -4.42 12.00
C ALA A 172 11.87 -5.31 12.67
N LYS A 173 11.47 -6.47 13.21
CA LYS A 173 12.38 -7.47 13.75
C LYS A 173 13.31 -8.02 12.67
N VAL A 174 12.72 -8.53 11.60
CA VAL A 174 13.44 -9.19 10.50
C VAL A 174 14.38 -8.24 9.78
N CYS A 175 13.99 -6.97 9.58
CA CYS A 175 14.82 -5.97 8.92
C CYS A 175 16.18 -5.81 9.62
N LYS A 176 16.20 -5.77 10.95
CA LYS A 176 17.44 -5.67 11.74
C LYS A 176 18.35 -6.90 11.60
N GLU A 177 17.78 -8.05 11.26
CA GLU A 177 18.53 -9.30 11.05
C GLU A 177 19.18 -9.35 9.67
N VAL A 178 18.44 -8.92 8.61
CA VAL A 178 18.88 -9.09 7.21
C VAL A 178 19.52 -7.85 6.61
N ASN A 179 19.33 -6.69 7.21
CA ASN A 179 19.87 -5.41 6.78
C ASN A 179 20.44 -4.64 8.01
N PRO A 180 21.45 -5.18 8.70
CA PRO A 180 21.97 -4.57 9.94
C PRO A 180 22.69 -3.22 9.69
N GLU A 181 23.02 -2.91 8.45
CA GLU A 181 23.73 -1.70 8.01
C GLU A 181 22.82 -0.47 7.87
N ILE A 182 21.49 -0.65 7.86
CA ILE A 182 20.53 0.43 7.67
C ILE A 182 19.59 0.55 8.87
N SER A 183 18.87 1.66 8.93
CA SER A 183 17.83 1.88 9.93
C SER A 183 16.46 1.44 9.42
N VAL A 184 15.58 1.06 10.35
CA VAL A 184 14.17 0.78 10.09
C VAL A 184 13.30 1.72 10.90
N PHE A 185 12.39 2.39 10.20
CA PHE A 185 11.44 3.34 10.76
C PHE A 185 10.01 2.81 10.59
N GLU A 186 9.16 3.17 11.52
CA GLU A 186 7.72 2.92 11.43
C GLU A 186 7.02 4.27 11.32
N GLY A 187 6.25 4.48 10.25
CA GLY A 187 5.63 5.78 10.02
C GLY A 187 4.58 5.75 8.91
N ARG A 188 3.88 6.87 8.76
CA ARG A 188 2.90 7.08 7.71
C ARG A 188 3.57 7.11 6.33
N ILE A 189 2.96 6.43 5.36
CA ILE A 189 3.34 6.50 3.95
C ILE A 189 2.24 7.25 3.19
N CYS A 190 2.65 8.26 2.43
CA CYS A 190 1.75 9.10 1.65
C CYS A 190 1.82 8.69 0.18
N SER A 191 0.67 8.43 -0.46
CA SER A 191 0.61 8.04 -1.87
C SER A 191 -0.10 9.06 -2.73
N GLY A 192 0.36 9.24 -3.96
CA GLY A 192 -0.29 10.05 -4.98
C GLY A 192 0.21 9.70 -6.37
N ASP A 193 -0.56 10.01 -7.42
CA ASP A 193 -0.14 9.76 -8.80
C ASP A 193 0.86 10.83 -9.29
N GLN A 194 1.91 11.07 -8.49
CA GLN A 194 2.94 12.09 -8.72
C GLN A 194 4.31 11.61 -8.21
N PHE A 195 5.34 11.77 -9.03
CA PHE A 195 6.72 11.68 -8.56
C PHE A 195 7.11 13.00 -7.89
N ILE A 196 7.32 12.97 -6.57
CA ILE A 196 7.63 14.18 -5.79
C ILE A 196 9.12 14.46 -5.84
N SER A 197 9.48 15.57 -6.50
CA SER A 197 10.85 16.06 -6.68
C SER A 197 11.00 17.56 -6.39
N ASP A 198 9.94 18.21 -5.98
CA ASP A 198 9.94 19.63 -5.61
C ASP A 198 9.86 19.78 -4.09
N LYS A 199 10.83 20.53 -3.53
CA LYS A 199 10.91 20.74 -2.09
C LYS A 199 9.66 21.40 -1.50
N SER A 200 9.01 22.31 -2.22
CA SER A 200 7.82 22.99 -1.73
C SER A 200 6.63 22.05 -1.63
N VAL A 201 6.50 21.12 -2.59
CA VAL A 201 5.48 20.05 -2.57
C VAL A 201 5.76 19.07 -1.45
N LYS A 202 7.02 18.65 -1.30
CA LYS A 202 7.46 17.82 -0.16
C LYS A 202 7.09 18.44 1.19
N ASP A 203 7.48 19.71 1.40
CA ASP A 203 7.23 20.43 2.65
C ASP A 203 5.72 20.56 2.93
N ALA A 204 4.90 20.78 1.90
CA ALA A 204 3.44 20.81 2.03
C ALA A 204 2.87 19.45 2.44
N ILE A 205 3.34 18.33 1.87
CA ILE A 205 2.92 16.98 2.25
C ILE A 205 3.31 16.70 3.72
N ILE A 206 4.53 17.05 4.11
CA ILE A 206 4.99 16.86 5.50
C ILE A 206 4.11 17.67 6.47
N SER A 207 3.87 18.95 6.16
CA SER A 207 3.08 19.84 7.03
C SER A 207 1.64 19.37 7.19
N GLU A 208 1.02 18.86 6.11
CA GLU A 208 -0.38 18.44 6.11
C GLU A 208 -0.56 17.06 6.74
N PHE A 209 0.33 16.10 6.45
CA PHE A 209 0.10 14.70 6.74
C PHE A 209 1.09 14.07 7.74
N GLY A 210 2.25 14.68 7.96
CA GLY A 210 3.28 14.12 8.85
C GLY A 210 3.87 12.80 8.36
N GLY A 211 4.00 12.63 7.03
CA GLY A 211 4.48 11.40 6.42
C GLY A 211 5.98 11.14 6.62
N PHE A 212 6.37 9.88 6.55
CA PHE A 212 7.78 9.43 6.58
C PHE A 212 8.31 9.14 5.17
N ALA A 213 7.44 8.66 4.28
CA ALA A 213 7.80 8.37 2.90
C ALA A 213 6.65 8.75 1.95
N VAL A 214 6.99 9.00 0.68
CA VAL A 214 6.05 9.29 -0.40
C VAL A 214 6.31 8.38 -1.60
N GLU A 215 5.25 7.84 -2.17
CA GLU A 215 5.27 6.92 -3.32
C GLU A 215 3.93 6.96 -4.07
N MET A 216 3.61 5.98 -4.93
CA MET A 216 2.50 6.12 -5.85
C MET A 216 1.44 5.01 -5.76
N GLU A 217 1.52 4.04 -4.85
CA GLU A 217 0.66 2.83 -4.84
C GLU A 217 0.07 2.48 -3.47
N GLY A 218 0.84 2.64 -2.41
CA GLY A 218 0.58 2.06 -1.09
C GLY A 218 -0.80 2.39 -0.51
N ALA A 219 -1.28 3.63 -0.69
CA ALA A 219 -2.61 4.01 -0.21
C ALA A 219 -3.73 3.31 -1.00
N ALA A 220 -3.57 3.09 -2.30
CA ALA A 220 -4.56 2.37 -3.10
C ALA A 220 -4.59 0.88 -2.76
N ILE A 221 -3.42 0.28 -2.50
CA ILE A 221 -3.32 -1.09 -1.99
C ILE A 221 -3.97 -1.20 -0.60
N GLY A 222 -3.61 -0.28 0.31
CA GLY A 222 -4.16 -0.24 1.66
C GLY A 222 -5.67 -0.03 1.68
N GLN A 223 -6.20 0.87 0.86
CA GLN A 223 -7.64 1.09 0.71
C GLN A 223 -8.34 -0.17 0.20
N ALA A 224 -7.85 -0.78 -0.87
CA ALA A 224 -8.45 -2.00 -1.44
C ALA A 224 -8.37 -3.17 -0.44
N ALA A 225 -7.25 -3.35 0.25
CA ALA A 225 -7.09 -4.37 1.29
C ALA A 225 -8.04 -4.13 2.47
N TYR A 226 -8.16 -2.88 2.95
CA TYR A 226 -9.08 -2.49 4.01
C TYR A 226 -10.53 -2.81 3.66
N LEU A 227 -10.98 -2.43 2.46
CA LEU A 227 -12.34 -2.70 2.00
C LEU A 227 -12.64 -4.21 1.83
N ASN A 228 -11.61 -5.02 1.59
CA ASN A 228 -11.70 -6.48 1.51
C ASN A 228 -11.40 -7.18 2.86
N HIS A 229 -11.17 -6.42 3.94
CA HIS A 229 -10.80 -6.96 5.27
C HIS A 229 -9.54 -7.84 5.24
N ILE A 230 -8.58 -7.51 4.39
CA ILE A 230 -7.30 -8.22 4.23
C ILE A 230 -6.22 -7.41 4.96
N PRO A 231 -5.48 -8.00 5.92
CA PRO A 231 -4.33 -7.35 6.54
C PRO A 231 -3.26 -7.02 5.49
N PHE A 232 -2.65 -5.85 5.61
CA PHE A 232 -1.61 -5.42 4.69
C PHE A 232 -0.44 -4.74 5.40
N LEU A 233 0.70 -4.70 4.72
CA LEU A 233 1.86 -3.89 5.09
C LEU A 233 2.48 -3.29 3.83
N VAL A 234 2.83 -2.01 3.88
CA VAL A 234 3.64 -1.35 2.87
C VAL A 234 5.06 -1.21 3.39
N VAL A 235 6.01 -1.72 2.64
CA VAL A 235 7.46 -1.68 2.90
C VAL A 235 8.10 -0.81 1.84
N ARG A 236 8.85 0.21 2.26
CA ARG A 236 9.56 1.11 1.35
C ARG A 236 11.02 1.27 1.74
N ALA A 237 11.91 0.97 0.81
CA ALA A 237 13.32 1.38 0.92
C ALA A 237 13.48 2.76 0.30
N ILE A 238 14.18 3.64 0.97
CA ILE A 238 14.32 5.02 0.51
C ILE A 238 15.36 5.09 -0.62
N SER A 239 14.92 5.55 -1.79
CA SER A 239 15.76 5.75 -2.98
C SER A 239 16.25 7.18 -3.15
N ASP A 240 15.50 8.16 -2.60
CA ASP A 240 15.75 9.57 -2.79
C ASP A 240 15.16 10.41 -1.64
N LYS A 241 15.45 11.71 -1.67
CA LYS A 241 14.98 12.65 -0.64
C LYS A 241 13.69 13.39 -1.00
N ALA A 242 13.00 13.01 -2.08
CA ALA A 242 11.78 13.66 -2.58
C ALA A 242 11.92 15.19 -2.76
N ASP A 243 13.07 15.67 -3.17
CA ASP A 243 13.39 17.10 -3.36
C ASP A 243 14.17 17.33 -4.66
N GLY A 244 14.85 18.46 -4.81
CA GLY A 244 15.58 18.80 -6.01
C GLY A 244 16.71 17.82 -6.41
N SER A 245 17.17 16.95 -5.51
CA SER A 245 18.14 15.88 -5.80
C SER A 245 17.48 14.58 -6.29
N ALA A 246 16.17 14.42 -6.11
CA ALA A 246 15.45 13.15 -6.25
C ALA A 246 15.73 12.39 -7.56
N HIS A 247 15.82 13.09 -8.69
CA HIS A 247 16.11 12.43 -9.98
C HIS A 247 17.50 11.80 -10.04
N MET A 248 18.51 12.43 -9.43
CA MET A 248 19.87 11.90 -9.38
C MET A 248 19.99 10.78 -8.36
N ASP A 249 19.44 11.00 -7.17
CA ASP A 249 19.44 10.03 -6.08
C ASP A 249 18.73 8.74 -6.51
N TYR A 250 17.54 8.86 -7.12
CA TYR A 250 16.78 7.72 -7.64
C TYR A 250 17.62 6.87 -8.61
N ALA A 251 18.23 7.50 -9.63
CA ALA A 251 19.02 6.78 -10.64
C ALA A 251 20.26 6.08 -10.05
N GLU A 252 20.84 6.65 -8.99
CA GLU A 252 22.03 6.10 -8.34
C GLU A 252 21.73 4.98 -7.34
N PHE A 253 20.65 5.15 -6.55
CA PHE A 253 20.40 4.30 -5.37
C PHE A 253 19.23 3.31 -5.53
N GLU A 254 18.45 3.38 -6.61
CA GLU A 254 17.27 2.52 -6.84
C GLU A 254 17.57 1.04 -6.59
N MET A 255 18.60 0.50 -7.22
CA MET A 255 18.91 -0.93 -7.15
C MET A 255 19.36 -1.37 -5.75
N ALA A 256 20.13 -0.53 -5.04
CA ALA A 256 20.55 -0.83 -3.67
C ALA A 256 19.36 -0.79 -2.70
N ALA A 257 18.48 0.18 -2.85
CA ALA A 257 17.25 0.28 -2.06
C ALA A 257 16.32 -0.92 -2.30
N ILE A 258 16.14 -1.34 -3.57
CA ILE A 258 15.36 -2.53 -3.92
C ILE A 258 15.93 -3.79 -3.24
N GLU A 259 17.25 -3.93 -3.19
CA GLU A 259 17.89 -5.09 -2.54
C GLU A 259 17.48 -5.22 -1.06
N HIS A 260 17.46 -4.11 -0.33
CA HIS A 260 17.07 -4.11 1.09
C HIS A 260 15.60 -4.54 1.26
N SER A 261 14.68 -4.01 0.43
CA SER A 261 13.27 -4.38 0.51
C SER A 261 13.00 -5.83 0.10
N VAL A 262 13.74 -6.36 -0.89
CA VAL A 262 13.64 -7.77 -1.32
C VAL A 262 14.14 -8.71 -0.23
N LYS A 263 15.32 -8.47 0.36
CA LYS A 263 15.86 -9.28 1.47
C LYS A 263 14.87 -9.34 2.63
N LEU A 264 14.33 -8.18 3.01
CA LEU A 264 13.32 -8.09 4.06
C LEU A 264 12.08 -8.91 3.72
N THR A 265 11.50 -8.70 2.53
CA THR A 265 10.26 -9.37 2.11
C THR A 265 10.42 -10.89 2.09
N VAL A 266 11.48 -11.41 1.48
CA VAL A 266 11.75 -12.86 1.44
C VAL A 266 11.88 -13.45 2.85
N ARG A 267 12.63 -12.79 3.73
CA ARG A 267 12.82 -13.26 5.11
C ARG A 267 11.54 -13.17 5.94
N MET A 268 10.69 -12.14 5.71
CA MET A 268 9.36 -12.08 6.32
C MET A 268 8.50 -13.28 5.94
N ILE A 269 8.47 -13.65 4.66
CA ILE A 269 7.69 -14.81 4.19
C ILE A 269 8.13 -16.08 4.91
N GLN A 270 9.42 -16.26 5.16
CA GLN A 270 9.93 -17.41 5.88
C GLN A 270 9.42 -17.50 7.32
N GLU A 271 9.20 -16.37 8.00
CA GLU A 271 8.75 -16.29 9.39
C GLU A 271 7.21 -16.34 9.54
N LEU A 272 6.44 -16.06 8.47
CA LEU A 272 4.98 -16.12 8.47
C LEU A 272 4.47 -17.55 8.34
#